data_206fba7cb99d6553e8209f2ba31db730
#
_entry.id   206fba7cb99d6553e8209f2ba31db730
#
_cell.length_a   1.000
_cell.length_b   1.000
_cell.length_c   1.000
_cell.angle_alpha   90.00
_cell.angle_beta   90.00
_cell.angle_gamma   90.00
#
_symmetry.space_group_name_H-M   'P 1'
#
loop_
_entity.id
_entity.type
_entity.pdbx_description
1 polymer ?
#
loop_
_entity_poly.entity_id
_entity_poly.type
_entity_poly.pdbx_seq_one_letter_code
_entity_poly.pdbx_strand_id
1 'polypeptide(L)'
;RVSAPASAPAATAPSSDYIGSTPWSNSDSDAAEGEPAATEQPLSFSPPSSTYSTSAQAPDSSLPQDDADDRTQLGVRYDTARVTFDTGVNYPFGGSIVLGRNPVAPASHPTASPIPVDDPDRTVSKTHVVLTATREGVLVEDLHSTGGTVIVRADGEETPVLPGVPVHARAGDTVHYGQRSVVIDG
;
A
#
# COMPACT_ATOMS: atom_id res chain seq x y z
N ARG A 1 52.45 26.48 28.87
CA ARG A 1 51.76 27.51 28.06
C ARG A 1 50.52 26.86 27.48
N VAL A 2 49.40 27.25 28.04
CA VAL A 2 48.08 26.77 27.63
C VAL A 2 47.54 27.77 26.62
N SER A 3 47.29 27.32 25.39
CA SER A 3 46.59 28.11 24.36
C SER A 3 45.10 27.81 24.40
N ALA A 4 44.31 28.82 24.58
CA ALA A 4 42.84 28.78 24.54
C ALA A 4 42.33 28.67 23.10
N PRO A 5 41.21 27.99 22.84
CA PRO A 5 40.59 27.95 21.53
C PRO A 5 39.79 29.22 21.24
N ALA A 6 39.85 29.63 19.96
CA ALA A 6 39.22 30.84 19.42
C ALA A 6 37.70 30.69 19.35
N SER A 7 37.05 31.81 19.65
CA SER A 7 35.58 32.01 19.52
C SER A 7 35.06 31.86 18.10
N ALA A 8 33.97 31.15 17.95
CA ALA A 8 33.20 31.09 16.72
C ALA A 8 32.39 32.39 16.53
N PRO A 9 32.16 32.87 15.29
CA PRO A 9 31.30 34.02 15.04
C PRO A 9 29.79 33.66 15.08
N ALA A 10 29.05 34.52 15.71
CA ALA A 10 27.60 34.46 15.79
C ALA A 10 26.95 34.61 14.40
N ALA A 11 26.09 33.68 14.05
CA ALA A 11 25.25 33.79 12.87
C ALA A 11 24.09 34.75 13.13
N THR A 12 24.06 35.82 12.35
CA THR A 12 23.01 36.82 12.29
C THR A 12 21.78 36.23 11.62
N ALA A 13 20.65 36.19 12.29
CA ALA A 13 19.36 35.83 11.74
C ALA A 13 18.83 36.93 10.80
N PRO A 14 18.27 36.62 9.64
CA PRO A 14 17.54 37.61 8.84
C PRO A 14 16.15 37.83 9.42
N SER A 15 15.82 39.09 9.63
CA SER A 15 14.48 39.59 9.96
C SER A 15 13.50 39.30 8.82
N SER A 16 12.41 38.65 9.14
CA SER A 16 11.28 38.48 8.22
C SER A 16 10.28 39.61 8.44
N ASP A 17 10.35 40.64 7.63
CA ASP A 17 9.22 41.53 7.36
C ASP A 17 8.58 41.08 6.05
N TYR A 18 7.48 40.35 6.14
CA TYR A 18 6.53 40.23 5.06
C TYR A 18 5.11 40.30 5.60
N ILE A 19 4.60 41.54 5.62
CA ILE A 19 3.19 41.82 5.81
C ILE A 19 2.55 41.85 4.42
N GLY A 20 1.74 40.84 4.13
CA GLY A 20 0.92 40.80 2.92
C GLY A 20 -0.46 40.28 3.26
N SER A 21 -1.27 41.14 3.87
CA SER A 21 -2.71 40.95 4.05
C SER A 21 -3.42 41.10 2.73
N THR A 22 -4.06 40.08 2.24
CA THR A 22 -5.13 40.21 1.24
C THR A 22 -6.43 39.71 1.87
N PRO A 23 -7.43 40.55 2.03
CA PRO A 23 -8.75 40.11 2.48
C PRO A 23 -9.51 39.52 1.30
N TRP A 24 -9.94 38.29 1.47
CA TRP A 24 -10.95 37.69 0.59
C TRP A 24 -12.30 38.31 0.89
N SER A 25 -12.75 39.16 0.01
CA SER A 25 -14.12 39.68 -0.01
C SER A 25 -15.10 38.54 -0.28
N ASN A 26 -15.98 38.31 0.67
CA ASN A 26 -17.29 37.73 0.41
C ASN A 26 -18.08 38.68 -0.50
N SER A 27 -18.53 38.18 -1.60
CA SER A 27 -19.64 38.77 -2.34
C SER A 27 -20.81 37.82 -2.26
N ASP A 28 -21.76 38.19 -1.42
CA ASP A 28 -23.15 37.76 -1.50
C ASP A 28 -23.71 38.17 -2.86
N SER A 29 -24.43 37.29 -3.50
CA SER A 29 -25.53 37.54 -4.43
C SER A 29 -26.18 36.19 -4.67
N ASP A 30 -27.25 36.01 -4.14
CA ASP A 30 -28.65 36.32 -4.47
C ASP A 30 -29.37 35.13 -5.11
N ALA A 31 -30.53 34.91 -4.58
CA ALA A 31 -31.52 33.86 -4.79
C ALA A 31 -31.95 33.69 -6.26
N ALA A 32 -32.21 32.46 -6.66
CA ALA A 32 -33.25 32.12 -7.58
C ALA A 32 -33.84 30.74 -7.28
N GLU A 33 -35.06 30.76 -6.88
CA GLU A 33 -36.00 29.65 -6.81
C GLU A 33 -36.09 28.91 -8.15
N GLY A 34 -36.25 27.61 -8.09
CA GLY A 34 -36.55 26.79 -9.28
C GLY A 34 -36.64 25.33 -8.92
N GLU A 35 -37.65 24.92 -8.17
CA GLU A 35 -38.14 23.55 -8.27
C GLU A 35 -38.80 23.33 -9.68
N PRO A 36 -38.60 22.17 -10.26
CA PRO A 36 -39.78 21.33 -10.44
C PRO A 36 -39.57 19.88 -10.02
N ALA A 37 -40.56 19.40 -9.32
CA ALA A 37 -40.84 18.01 -9.05
C ALA A 37 -40.74 17.14 -10.30
N ALA A 38 -40.00 16.08 -10.26
CA ALA A 38 -40.11 14.96 -11.19
C ALA A 38 -40.19 13.65 -10.41
N THR A 39 -41.39 13.25 -10.19
CA THR A 39 -42.02 11.92 -10.25
C THR A 39 -41.03 10.74 -10.07
N GLU A 40 -41.04 10.20 -8.90
CA GLU A 40 -40.56 8.84 -8.62
C GLU A 40 -41.47 7.83 -9.35
N GLN A 41 -40.86 7.09 -10.28
CA GLN A 41 -41.47 5.83 -10.75
C GLN A 41 -40.67 4.68 -10.14
N PRO A 42 -41.31 3.80 -9.38
CA PRO A 42 -40.65 2.57 -8.91
C PRO A 42 -40.57 1.59 -10.08
N LEU A 43 -39.34 1.32 -10.53
CA LEU A 43 -39.06 0.23 -11.44
C LEU A 43 -39.23 -1.08 -10.69
N SER A 44 -40.37 -1.70 -10.90
CA SER A 44 -40.69 -3.06 -10.45
C SER A 44 -39.82 -4.06 -11.23
N PHE A 45 -38.80 -4.58 -10.62
CA PHE A 45 -38.04 -5.69 -11.18
C PHE A 45 -38.68 -7.00 -10.71
N SER A 46 -39.40 -7.66 -11.62
CA SER A 46 -39.82 -9.04 -11.41
C SER A 46 -38.71 -9.99 -11.86
N PRO A 47 -38.28 -10.93 -11.04
CA PRO A 47 -37.30 -11.96 -11.45
C PRO A 47 -38.00 -12.99 -12.35
N PRO A 48 -37.39 -13.47 -13.44
CA PRO A 48 -37.93 -14.55 -14.24
C PRO A 48 -37.87 -15.87 -13.44
N SER A 49 -39.03 -16.49 -13.28
CA SER A 49 -39.16 -17.85 -12.76
C SER A 49 -38.57 -18.85 -13.76
N SER A 50 -37.41 -19.36 -13.50
CA SER A 50 -36.87 -20.50 -14.22
C SER A 50 -37.28 -21.78 -13.50
N THR A 51 -38.27 -22.44 -14.03
CA THR A 51 -38.63 -23.81 -13.71
C THR A 51 -37.59 -24.76 -14.28
N TYR A 52 -36.73 -25.29 -13.45
CA TYR A 52 -35.89 -26.43 -13.83
C TYR A 52 -36.58 -27.70 -13.47
N SER A 53 -37.05 -28.43 -14.50
CA SER A 53 -37.54 -29.78 -14.36
C SER A 53 -36.42 -30.72 -13.90
N THR A 54 -36.63 -31.28 -12.74
CA THR A 54 -35.87 -32.44 -12.24
C THR A 54 -36.19 -33.64 -13.13
N SER A 55 -35.21 -34.12 -13.86
CA SER A 55 -35.21 -35.47 -14.39
C SER A 55 -34.06 -36.23 -13.76
N ALA A 56 -34.42 -37.06 -12.79
CA ALA A 56 -33.53 -38.01 -12.20
C ALA A 56 -33.24 -39.13 -13.20
N GLN A 57 -32.00 -39.25 -13.59
CA GLN A 57 -31.50 -40.49 -14.20
C GLN A 57 -30.10 -40.74 -13.73
N ALA A 58 -29.96 -41.70 -12.86
CA ALA A 58 -28.66 -42.25 -12.52
C ALA A 58 -28.19 -43.17 -13.69
N PRO A 59 -26.95 -43.08 -14.08
CA PRO A 59 -26.23 -44.21 -14.63
C PRO A 59 -25.03 -44.56 -13.78
N ASP A 60 -25.09 -45.77 -13.33
CA ASP A 60 -24.09 -46.82 -13.33
C ASP A 60 -22.61 -46.46 -13.21
N SER A 61 -22.08 -47.00 -12.17
CA SER A 61 -20.68 -47.03 -11.79
C SER A 61 -19.85 -47.78 -12.84
N SER A 62 -18.97 -47.07 -13.50
CA SER A 62 -17.76 -47.63 -14.09
C SER A 62 -16.71 -46.57 -14.11
N LEU A 63 -15.85 -46.52 -13.12
CA LEU A 63 -14.62 -45.75 -13.12
C LEU A 63 -13.61 -46.43 -13.99
N PRO A 64 -13.08 -45.76 -15.00
CA PRO A 64 -11.69 -45.95 -15.38
C PRO A 64 -10.86 -45.04 -14.47
N GLN A 65 -10.10 -45.66 -13.61
CA GLN A 65 -8.89 -45.04 -13.07
C GLN A 65 -7.91 -44.99 -14.24
N ASP A 66 -7.79 -43.84 -14.86
CA ASP A 66 -6.70 -43.56 -15.76
C ASP A 66 -5.93 -42.35 -15.20
N ASP A 67 -4.74 -42.68 -14.87
CA ASP A 67 -3.56 -41.84 -14.71
C ASP A 67 -3.58 -40.58 -15.55
N ALA A 68 -4.00 -39.48 -14.96
CA ALA A 68 -3.92 -38.17 -15.61
C ALA A 68 -3.41 -37.13 -14.62
N ASP A 69 -2.32 -37.43 -13.94
CA ASP A 69 -1.50 -36.44 -13.25
C ASP A 69 -0.35 -35.97 -14.15
N ASP A 70 -0.68 -35.56 -15.35
CA ASP A 70 0.22 -34.70 -16.12
C ASP A 70 -0.54 -33.48 -16.61
N ARG A 71 -1.27 -32.83 -15.69
CA ARG A 71 -1.53 -31.41 -15.83
C ARG A 71 -0.26 -30.70 -15.46
N THR A 72 0.57 -30.50 -16.46
CA THR A 72 1.55 -29.42 -16.49
C THR A 72 0.76 -28.11 -16.25
N GLN A 73 0.42 -27.86 -14.99
CA GLN A 73 0.09 -26.53 -14.58
C GLN A 73 1.36 -25.74 -14.83
N LEU A 74 1.37 -24.99 -15.93
CA LEU A 74 2.20 -23.80 -16.05
C LEU A 74 1.76 -22.86 -14.92
N GLY A 75 2.00 -23.33 -13.70
CA GLY A 75 1.85 -22.53 -12.50
C GLY A 75 2.86 -21.43 -12.64
N VAL A 76 2.37 -20.23 -12.92
CA VAL A 76 3.15 -19.03 -12.69
C VAL A 76 3.59 -19.15 -11.24
N ARG A 77 4.86 -19.53 -11.02
CA ARG A 77 5.45 -19.60 -9.70
C ARG A 77 5.62 -18.15 -9.28
N TYR A 78 4.64 -17.63 -8.57
CA TYR A 78 4.81 -16.38 -7.87
C TYR A 78 5.87 -16.63 -6.81
N ASP A 79 6.94 -15.85 -6.84
CA ASP A 79 7.87 -15.82 -5.73
C ASP A 79 7.07 -15.40 -4.50
N THR A 80 7.15 -16.19 -3.44
CA THR A 80 6.44 -15.94 -2.19
C THR A 80 7.42 -15.41 -1.16
N ALA A 81 6.99 -14.41 -0.43
CA ALA A 81 7.73 -13.85 0.70
C ALA A 81 6.80 -13.80 1.91
N ARG A 82 7.39 -13.59 3.06
CA ARG A 82 6.68 -13.40 4.32
C ARG A 82 7.26 -12.20 5.05
N VAL A 83 6.38 -11.47 5.70
CA VAL A 83 6.76 -10.32 6.50
C VAL A 83 6.04 -10.36 7.84
N THR A 84 6.71 -9.90 8.88
CA THR A 84 6.12 -9.75 10.21
C THR A 84 6.05 -8.26 10.56
N PHE A 85 4.82 -7.77 10.77
CA PHE A 85 4.58 -6.39 11.17
C PHE A 85 4.99 -6.15 12.63
N ASP A 86 5.25 -4.90 12.97
CA ASP A 86 5.51 -4.44 14.35
C ASP A 86 4.39 -4.79 15.34
N THR A 87 3.17 -5.02 14.85
CA THR A 87 2.03 -5.55 15.62
C THR A 87 2.12 -7.04 15.91
N GLY A 88 3.13 -7.73 15.40
CA GLY A 88 3.31 -9.19 15.52
C GLY A 88 2.51 -9.99 14.49
N VAL A 89 1.79 -9.35 13.59
CA VAL A 89 1.05 -10.03 12.52
C VAL A 89 2.02 -10.52 11.46
N ASN A 90 1.99 -11.82 11.18
CA ASN A 90 2.77 -12.43 10.11
C ASN A 90 1.91 -12.53 8.85
N TYR A 91 2.44 -12.04 7.74
CA TYR A 91 1.72 -11.96 6.48
C TYR A 91 2.52 -12.59 5.31
N PRO A 92 2.11 -13.76 4.82
CA PRO A 92 2.67 -14.35 3.61
C PRO A 92 2.04 -13.69 2.39
N PHE A 93 2.86 -13.39 1.37
CA PHE A 93 2.37 -12.81 0.11
C PHE A 93 3.16 -13.32 -1.10
N GLY A 94 2.50 -13.29 -2.25
CA GLY A 94 3.09 -13.52 -3.56
C GLY A 94 2.88 -12.29 -4.44
N GLY A 95 3.83 -11.96 -5.30
CA GLY A 95 3.78 -10.75 -6.10
C GLY A 95 4.07 -9.49 -5.30
N SER A 96 3.21 -8.47 -5.36
CA SER A 96 3.45 -7.18 -4.70
C SER A 96 2.35 -6.82 -3.72
N ILE A 97 2.71 -6.18 -2.61
CA ILE A 97 1.81 -5.56 -1.64
C ILE A 97 2.15 -4.08 -1.48
N VAL A 98 1.14 -3.27 -1.22
CA VAL A 98 1.28 -1.82 -0.96
C VAL A 98 0.88 -1.53 0.46
N LEU A 99 1.78 -0.91 1.23
CA LEU A 99 1.52 -0.52 2.61
C LEU A 99 1.23 0.99 2.69
N GLY A 100 0.33 1.37 3.57
CA GLY A 100 -0.02 2.75 3.82
C GLY A 100 -1.25 2.88 4.72
N ARG A 101 -1.63 4.10 5.12
CA ARG A 101 -2.83 4.33 5.96
C ARG A 101 -4.15 4.11 5.20
N ASN A 102 -4.14 4.33 3.89
CA ASN A 102 -5.25 4.08 2.98
C ASN A 102 -4.67 3.78 1.59
N PRO A 103 -4.01 2.63 1.43
CA PRO A 103 -3.21 2.35 0.25
C PRO A 103 -4.10 2.08 -0.97
N VAL A 104 -3.60 2.52 -2.12
CA VAL A 104 -4.16 2.21 -3.44
C VAL A 104 -3.01 1.68 -4.30
N ALA A 105 -3.29 0.65 -5.10
CA ALA A 105 -2.31 0.12 -6.04
C ALA A 105 -1.88 1.23 -7.02
N PRO A 106 -0.59 1.59 -7.07
CA PRO A 106 -0.11 2.62 -7.97
C PRO A 106 -0.09 2.11 -9.42
N ALA A 107 -0.07 3.03 -10.38
CA ALA A 107 -0.01 2.67 -11.80
C ALA A 107 1.26 1.86 -12.17
N SER A 108 2.35 2.04 -11.42
CA SER A 108 3.58 1.25 -11.57
C SER A 108 3.42 -0.21 -11.10
N HIS A 109 2.48 -0.47 -10.18
CA HIS A 109 2.21 -1.79 -9.61
C HIS A 109 0.69 -2.05 -9.57
N PRO A 110 0.01 -2.17 -10.71
CA PRO A 110 -1.45 -2.23 -10.79
C PRO A 110 -2.04 -3.50 -10.15
N THR A 111 -1.23 -4.54 -9.99
CA THR A 111 -1.63 -5.83 -9.39
C THR A 111 -1.25 -5.95 -7.91
N ALA A 112 -0.66 -4.90 -7.32
CA ALA A 112 -0.25 -4.92 -5.94
C ALA A 112 -1.47 -4.92 -5.00
N SER A 113 -1.46 -5.80 -4.00
CA SER A 113 -2.53 -5.90 -3.01
C SER A 113 -2.39 -4.81 -1.94
N PRO A 114 -3.38 -3.93 -1.76
CA PRO A 114 -3.31 -2.89 -0.76
C PRO A 114 -3.54 -3.46 0.64
N ILE A 115 -2.64 -3.10 1.59
CA ILE A 115 -2.73 -3.50 2.99
C ILE A 115 -2.73 -2.21 3.84
N PRO A 116 -3.86 -1.88 4.45
CA PRO A 116 -3.95 -0.72 5.32
C PRO A 116 -3.18 -0.96 6.63
N VAL A 117 -2.43 0.06 7.05
CA VAL A 117 -1.65 0.08 8.28
C VAL A 117 -2.28 1.11 9.22
N ASP A 118 -2.56 0.68 10.44
CA ASP A 118 -3.02 1.60 11.49
C ASP A 118 -1.85 2.47 11.95
N ASP A 119 -2.01 3.78 11.81
CA ASP A 119 -1.00 4.78 12.16
C ASP A 119 -1.70 6.04 12.71
N PRO A 120 -2.01 6.06 14.02
CA PRO A 120 -2.69 7.19 14.67
C PRO A 120 -1.87 8.47 14.61
N ASP A 121 -0.55 8.39 14.58
CA ASP A 121 0.37 9.54 14.54
C ASP A 121 0.55 10.13 13.15
N ARG A 122 -0.02 9.49 12.13
CA ARG A 122 0.02 9.93 10.72
C ARG A 122 1.44 10.10 10.15
N THR A 123 2.36 9.29 10.58
CA THR A 123 3.75 9.25 10.08
C THR A 123 3.87 8.48 8.77
N VAL A 124 2.93 7.55 8.53
CA VAL A 124 2.84 6.78 7.30
C VAL A 124 1.99 7.51 6.27
N SER A 125 2.43 7.61 5.03
CA SER A 125 1.64 8.18 3.92
C SER A 125 0.42 7.31 3.59
N LYS A 126 -0.57 7.85 2.85
CA LYS A 126 -1.75 7.08 2.41
C LYS A 126 -1.32 5.84 1.62
N THR A 127 -0.46 6.02 0.65
CA THR A 127 0.24 4.99 -0.09
C THR A 127 1.72 5.26 0.14
N HIS A 128 2.46 4.38 0.84
CA HIS A 128 3.79 4.71 1.34
C HIS A 128 4.88 3.89 0.64
N VAL A 129 4.78 2.59 0.67
CA VAL A 129 5.82 1.68 0.20
C VAL A 129 5.21 0.46 -0.51
N VAL A 130 5.86 -0.02 -1.55
CA VAL A 130 5.57 -1.31 -2.21
C VAL A 130 6.63 -2.32 -1.78
N LEU A 131 6.17 -3.51 -1.44
CA LEU A 131 6.99 -4.68 -1.19
C LEU A 131 6.69 -5.72 -2.27
N THR A 132 7.68 -6.14 -3.03
CA THR A 132 7.54 -7.14 -4.09
C THR A 132 8.34 -8.38 -3.75
N ALA A 133 7.68 -9.54 -3.68
CA ALA A 133 8.32 -10.82 -3.43
C ALA A 133 9.23 -11.20 -4.59
N THR A 134 10.44 -11.65 -4.28
CA THR A 134 11.43 -12.18 -5.23
C THR A 134 12.04 -13.45 -4.67
N ARG A 135 12.82 -14.17 -5.50
CA ARG A 135 13.54 -15.39 -5.06
C ARG A 135 14.63 -15.11 -4.02
N GLU A 136 15.11 -13.89 -3.98
CA GLU A 136 16.25 -13.47 -3.16
C GLU A 136 15.83 -12.69 -1.90
N GLY A 137 14.52 -12.50 -1.70
CA GLY A 137 13.95 -11.71 -0.63
C GLY A 137 12.81 -10.81 -1.09
N VAL A 138 12.84 -9.55 -0.73
CA VAL A 138 11.80 -8.57 -1.05
C VAL A 138 12.42 -7.33 -1.68
N LEU A 139 11.87 -6.85 -2.80
CA LEU A 139 12.15 -5.51 -3.31
C LEU A 139 11.28 -4.51 -2.58
N VAL A 140 11.89 -3.46 -2.05
CA VAL A 140 11.25 -2.37 -1.32
C VAL A 140 11.36 -1.10 -2.17
N GLU A 141 10.23 -0.48 -2.50
CA GLU A 141 10.17 0.77 -3.26
C GLU A 141 9.33 1.80 -2.51
N ASP A 142 9.94 2.94 -2.19
CA ASP A 142 9.23 4.08 -1.61
C ASP A 142 8.40 4.80 -2.67
N LEU A 143 7.14 5.05 -2.37
CA LEU A 143 6.17 5.71 -3.27
C LEU A 143 6.08 7.23 -3.01
N HIS A 144 7.21 7.90 -2.96
CA HIS A 144 7.30 9.33 -2.65
C HIS A 144 6.62 9.69 -1.32
N SER A 145 6.90 8.86 -0.32
CA SER A 145 6.33 9.04 1.00
C SER A 145 6.85 10.31 1.68
N THR A 146 6.05 10.88 2.59
CA THR A 146 6.47 12.08 3.32
C THR A 146 7.53 11.78 4.39
N GLY A 147 7.42 10.62 5.02
CA GLY A 147 8.31 10.20 6.10
C GLY A 147 9.56 9.45 5.64
N GLY A 148 9.60 9.04 4.37
CA GLY A 148 10.67 8.21 3.82
C GLY A 148 10.62 6.76 4.30
N THR A 149 11.41 5.93 3.64
CA THR A 149 11.57 4.50 3.94
C THR A 149 13.04 4.20 4.15
N VAL A 150 13.36 3.39 5.17
CA VAL A 150 14.74 2.97 5.50
C VAL A 150 14.73 1.46 5.71
N ILE A 151 15.72 0.78 5.15
CA ILE A 151 15.98 -0.64 5.41
C ILE A 151 17.12 -0.73 6.44
N VAL A 152 16.84 -1.31 7.58
CA VAL A 152 17.86 -1.68 8.58
C VAL A 152 18.23 -3.13 8.34
N ARG A 153 19.47 -3.36 7.96
CA ARG A 153 20.01 -4.68 7.69
C ARG A 153 20.15 -5.50 8.98
N ALA A 154 20.23 -6.81 8.83
CA ALA A 154 20.44 -7.71 9.98
C ALA A 154 21.74 -7.42 10.75
N ASP A 155 22.73 -6.81 10.12
CA ASP A 155 24.00 -6.36 10.74
C ASP A 155 23.93 -4.94 11.35
N GLY A 156 22.77 -4.27 11.22
CA GLY A 156 22.52 -2.93 11.74
C GLY A 156 22.86 -1.79 10.78
N GLU A 157 23.27 -2.07 9.54
CA GLU A 157 23.46 -1.03 8.52
C GLU A 157 22.13 -0.45 8.09
N GLU A 158 22.03 0.87 8.02
CA GLU A 158 20.85 1.59 7.55
C GLU A 158 21.01 2.01 6.09
N THR A 159 20.07 1.59 5.25
CA THR A 159 20.02 1.93 3.83
C THR A 159 18.75 2.71 3.54
N PRO A 160 18.82 4.04 3.26
CA PRO A 160 17.65 4.80 2.86
C PRO A 160 17.17 4.36 1.47
N VAL A 161 15.86 4.19 1.32
CA VAL A 161 15.21 3.87 0.04
C VAL A 161 14.85 5.17 -0.65
N LEU A 162 15.48 5.44 -1.78
CA LEU A 162 15.15 6.62 -2.58
C LEU A 162 13.78 6.42 -3.25
N PRO A 163 12.93 7.47 -3.29
CA PRO A 163 11.63 7.39 -3.91
C PRO A 163 11.68 6.90 -5.37
N GLY A 164 10.88 5.88 -5.69
CA GLY A 164 10.83 5.27 -7.02
C GLY A 164 12.03 4.40 -7.39
N VAL A 165 12.96 4.16 -6.46
CA VAL A 165 14.13 3.30 -6.69
C VAL A 165 14.03 2.05 -5.81
N PRO A 166 13.78 0.87 -6.40
CA PRO A 166 13.67 -0.36 -5.64
C PRO A 166 15.01 -0.77 -5.01
N VAL A 167 14.98 -1.19 -3.76
CA VAL A 167 16.13 -1.70 -3.00
C VAL A 167 15.81 -3.11 -2.50
N HIS A 168 16.75 -4.03 -2.62
CA HIS A 168 16.61 -5.38 -2.10
C HIS A 168 16.73 -5.42 -0.57
N ALA A 169 15.71 -6.01 0.08
CA ALA A 169 15.75 -6.44 1.48
C ALA A 169 15.78 -7.97 1.53
N ARG A 170 16.55 -8.52 2.47
CA ARG A 170 16.74 -9.96 2.67
C ARG A 170 16.06 -10.41 3.96
N ALA A 171 15.98 -11.70 4.16
CA ALA A 171 15.52 -12.27 5.42
C ALA A 171 16.35 -11.74 6.60
N GLY A 172 15.67 -11.32 7.64
CA GLY A 172 16.26 -10.67 8.82
C GLY A 172 16.38 -9.15 8.75
N ASP A 173 16.21 -8.55 7.56
CA ASP A 173 16.20 -7.08 7.42
C ASP A 173 14.85 -6.52 7.91
N THR A 174 14.89 -5.29 8.44
CA THR A 174 13.71 -4.55 8.89
C THR A 174 13.49 -3.35 8.01
N VAL A 175 12.28 -3.20 7.48
CA VAL A 175 11.86 -2.03 6.69
C VAL A 175 11.09 -1.08 7.59
N HIS A 176 11.62 0.12 7.80
CA HIS A 176 10.96 1.21 8.49
C HIS A 176 10.28 2.15 7.49
N TYR A 177 9.02 2.49 7.74
CA TYR A 177 8.22 3.40 6.94
C TYR A 177 7.37 4.30 7.85
N GLY A 178 7.81 5.53 8.05
CA GLY A 178 7.35 6.38 9.13
C GLY A 178 7.75 5.81 10.50
N GLN A 179 6.81 5.73 11.45
CA GLN A 179 7.04 5.11 12.77
C GLN A 179 6.66 3.62 12.81
N ARG A 180 6.32 3.05 11.67
CA ARG A 180 5.98 1.63 11.56
C ARG A 180 7.12 0.84 10.96
N SER A 181 7.13 -0.44 11.23
CA SER A 181 8.15 -1.33 10.68
C SER A 181 7.60 -2.71 10.34
N VAL A 182 8.32 -3.37 9.46
CA VAL A 182 8.04 -4.75 9.06
C VAL A 182 9.37 -5.49 8.89
N VAL A 183 9.45 -6.70 9.44
CA VAL A 183 10.61 -7.59 9.32
C VAL A 183 10.39 -8.51 8.13
N ILE A 184 11.42 -8.71 7.33
CA ILE A 184 11.41 -9.67 6.23
C ILE A 184 11.75 -11.05 6.80
N ASP A 185 10.84 -11.99 6.68
CA ASP A 185 11.05 -13.37 7.12
C ASP A 185 11.68 -14.21 5.99
N GLY A 186 12.42 -15.25 6.39
CA GLY A 186 13.09 -16.19 5.49
C GLY A 186 12.21 -17.38 5.11
#